data_683d219a13177a41801e46a57b532b19
#
_entry.id   683d219a13177a41801e46a57b532b19
#
_cell.length_a   1.000
_cell.length_b   1.000
_cell.length_c   1.000
_cell.angle_alpha   90.00
_cell.angle_beta   90.00
_cell.angle_gamma   90.00
#
_symmetry.space_group_name_H-M   'P 1'
#
loop_
_entity.id
_entity.type
_entity.pdbx_description
1 polymer ?
#
loop_
_entity_poly.entity_id
_entity_poly.type
_entity_poly.pdbx_seq_one_letter_code
_entity_poly.pdbx_strand_id
1 'polypeptide(L)'
;MKQILFNSLKNEEVFSVLIKWKNNLYYTGYYYDEDGNDYLFNDLENIKCFKTFDELVSFCGQNNLLLNKDVSKYDFDIMLTNPIDYSDALNKWNILNTISLNLNIVFEGNENKYTEVYNYLFSCNFAIEQLPPLYKIPNKYFKLIISVFNNQNEVLDKLLYSNDNI
;
A
#
# COMPACT_ATOMS: atom_id res chain seq x y z
N MET A 1 20.76 -4.32 14.84
CA MET A 1 19.62 -3.39 14.81
C MET A 1 18.42 -3.90 14.00
N LYS A 2 18.55 -4.95 13.15
CA LYS A 2 17.44 -5.56 12.39
C LYS A 2 16.41 -6.36 13.22
N GLN A 3 16.71 -6.67 14.49
CA GLN A 3 15.90 -7.56 15.33
C GLN A 3 14.86 -6.86 16.22
N ILE A 4 14.88 -5.53 16.33
CA ILE A 4 14.09 -4.81 17.33
C ILE A 4 12.63 -4.61 16.87
N LEU A 5 12.38 -4.45 15.57
CA LEU A 5 11.01 -4.24 15.06
C LEU A 5 10.11 -5.49 15.20
N PHE A 6 10.67 -6.69 15.08
CA PHE A 6 9.86 -7.94 15.16
C PHE A 6 9.65 -8.46 16.59
N ASN A 7 10.52 -8.10 17.55
CA ASN A 7 10.38 -8.54 18.95
C ASN A 7 9.19 -7.89 19.69
N SER A 8 8.76 -6.70 19.25
CA SER A 8 7.57 -6.02 19.78
C SER A 8 6.26 -6.58 19.22
N LEU A 9 6.30 -7.31 18.09
CA LEU A 9 5.14 -7.86 17.39
C LEU A 9 4.78 -9.30 17.81
N LYS A 10 5.41 -9.86 18.84
CA LYS A 10 5.07 -11.21 19.29
C LYS A 10 3.60 -11.27 19.68
N ASN A 11 2.85 -12.14 18.99
CA ASN A 11 1.42 -12.40 19.14
C ASN A 11 0.49 -11.33 18.56
N GLU A 12 0.98 -10.38 17.76
CA GLU A 12 0.13 -9.45 17.04
C GLU A 12 -0.29 -9.98 15.68
N GLU A 13 -1.47 -9.58 15.22
CA GLU A 13 -2.00 -9.95 13.92
C GLU A 13 -1.29 -9.15 12.82
N VAL A 14 -0.81 -9.87 11.83
CA VAL A 14 -0.23 -9.33 10.59
C VAL A 14 -1.17 -9.62 9.45
N PHE A 15 -1.53 -8.61 8.68
CA PHE A 15 -2.38 -8.74 7.50
C PHE A 15 -1.51 -8.98 6.26
N SER A 16 -1.98 -9.86 5.39
CA SER A 16 -1.28 -10.17 4.13
C SER A 16 -1.57 -9.11 3.07
N VAL A 17 -0.53 -8.59 2.46
CA VAL A 17 -0.60 -7.62 1.37
C VAL A 17 0.12 -8.16 0.13
N LEU A 18 -0.51 -8.02 -1.03
CA LEU A 18 0.08 -8.27 -2.34
C LEU A 18 0.09 -6.99 -3.16
N ILE A 19 1.28 -6.56 -3.55
CA ILE A 19 1.47 -5.47 -4.50
C ILE A 19 1.95 -6.06 -5.81
N LYS A 20 1.23 -5.79 -6.90
CA LYS A 20 1.66 -6.11 -8.26
C LYS A 20 2.18 -4.85 -8.94
N TRP A 21 3.43 -4.91 -9.44
CA TRP A 21 4.06 -3.79 -10.12
C TRP A 21 5.15 -4.25 -11.09
N LYS A 22 5.15 -3.70 -12.29
CA LYS A 22 6.04 -4.09 -13.40
C LYS A 22 6.03 -5.61 -13.65
N ASN A 23 4.85 -6.21 -13.64
CA ASN A 23 4.60 -7.65 -13.77
C ASN A 23 5.24 -8.54 -12.69
N ASN A 24 5.72 -7.96 -11.59
CA ASN A 24 6.21 -8.69 -10.43
C ASN A 24 5.16 -8.71 -9.31
N LEU A 25 5.18 -9.75 -8.51
CA LEU A 25 4.33 -9.93 -7.34
C LEU A 25 5.18 -9.74 -6.08
N TYR A 26 4.74 -8.83 -5.20
CA TYR A 26 5.42 -8.51 -3.95
C TYR A 26 4.47 -8.80 -2.80
N TYR A 27 4.68 -9.90 -2.07
CA TYR A 27 3.96 -10.22 -0.86
C TYR A 27 4.66 -9.61 0.34
N THR A 28 3.92 -8.96 1.24
CA THR A 28 4.47 -8.38 2.47
C THR A 28 3.45 -8.44 3.60
N GLY A 29 3.89 -8.20 4.83
CA GLY A 29 3.02 -8.09 6.00
C GLY A 29 2.73 -6.62 6.33
N TYR A 30 1.50 -6.38 6.77
CA TYR A 30 1.00 -5.09 7.23
C TYR A 30 0.49 -5.22 8.66
N TYR A 31 0.80 -4.29 9.53
CA TYR A 31 0.40 -4.30 10.93
C TYR A 31 0.26 -2.88 11.50
N TYR A 32 -0.39 -2.78 12.64
CA TYR A 32 -0.51 -1.54 13.42
C TYR A 32 0.39 -1.62 14.65
N ASP A 33 0.94 -0.49 15.08
CA ASP A 33 1.55 -0.38 16.40
C ASP A 33 0.49 -0.06 17.48
N GLU A 34 0.91 0.04 18.74
CA GLU A 34 0.04 0.35 19.88
C GLU A 34 -0.61 1.73 19.78
N ASP A 35 -0.01 2.65 19.03
CA ASP A 35 -0.51 4.01 18.79
C ASP A 35 -1.42 4.08 17.54
N GLY A 36 -1.60 2.96 16.83
CA GLY A 36 -2.43 2.86 15.64
C GLY A 36 -1.74 3.36 14.35
N ASN A 37 -0.41 3.46 14.36
CA ASN A 37 0.32 3.78 13.14
C ASN A 37 0.48 2.54 12.27
N ASP A 38 0.42 2.75 10.96
CA ASP A 38 0.48 1.73 9.93
C ASP A 38 1.92 1.37 9.55
N TYR A 39 2.22 0.08 9.52
CA TYR A 39 3.53 -0.42 9.10
C TYR A 39 3.42 -1.56 8.10
N LEU A 40 4.35 -1.57 7.15
CA LEU A 40 4.70 -2.74 6.34
C LEU A 40 6.02 -3.34 6.85
N PHE A 41 6.26 -4.61 6.58
CA PHE A 41 7.57 -5.18 6.86
C PHE A 41 8.66 -4.40 6.13
N ASN A 42 9.61 -3.84 6.85
CA ASN A 42 10.66 -3.00 6.29
C ASN A 42 11.98 -3.15 7.05
N ASP A 43 13.06 -2.67 6.45
CA ASP A 43 14.40 -2.61 7.03
C ASP A 43 14.93 -1.17 7.15
N LEU A 44 14.03 -0.19 7.20
CA LEU A 44 14.25 1.26 7.23
C LEU A 44 14.64 1.89 5.87
N GLU A 45 15.12 1.12 4.92
CA GLU A 45 15.50 1.60 3.58
C GLU A 45 14.54 1.09 2.50
N ASN A 46 13.99 -0.12 2.72
CA ASN A 46 13.15 -0.80 1.76
C ASN A 46 12.02 -1.57 2.45
N ILE A 47 10.94 -1.79 1.71
CA ILE A 47 9.88 -2.71 2.12
C ILE A 47 10.34 -4.14 1.84
N LYS A 48 10.30 -4.97 2.88
CA LYS A 48 10.66 -6.38 2.80
C LYS A 48 9.53 -7.17 2.16
N CYS A 49 9.79 -7.74 1.00
CA CYS A 49 8.82 -8.50 0.22
C CYS A 49 9.26 -9.94 -0.02
N PHE A 50 8.30 -10.78 -0.37
CA PHE A 50 8.46 -12.19 -0.71
C PHE A 50 7.87 -12.44 -2.10
N LYS A 51 8.44 -13.38 -2.84
CA LYS A 51 7.99 -13.72 -4.21
C LYS A 51 6.67 -14.50 -4.21
N THR A 52 6.45 -15.27 -3.16
CA THR A 52 5.25 -16.10 -3.01
C THR A 52 4.59 -15.89 -1.67
N PHE A 53 3.29 -16.22 -1.61
CA PHE A 53 2.56 -16.20 -0.35
C PHE A 53 3.12 -17.21 0.67
N ASP A 54 3.56 -18.38 0.21
CA ASP A 54 4.13 -19.41 1.08
C ASP A 54 5.44 -18.94 1.75
N GLU A 55 6.26 -18.15 1.07
CA GLU A 55 7.44 -17.52 1.68
C GLU A 55 7.06 -16.55 2.79
N LEU A 56 6.01 -15.72 2.59
CA LEU A 56 5.49 -14.84 3.64
C LEU A 56 4.96 -15.64 4.82
N VAL A 57 4.19 -16.72 4.59
CA VAL A 57 3.68 -17.61 5.62
C VAL A 57 4.83 -18.22 6.42
N SER A 58 5.86 -18.73 5.74
CA SER A 58 7.03 -19.33 6.38
C SER A 58 7.79 -18.33 7.25
N PHE A 59 7.99 -17.11 6.74
CA PHE A 59 8.62 -16.03 7.47
C PHE A 59 7.84 -15.66 8.75
N CYS A 60 6.52 -15.52 8.65
CA CYS A 60 5.69 -15.22 9.80
C CYS A 60 5.74 -16.36 10.83
N GLY A 61 5.70 -17.61 10.40
CA GLY A 61 5.80 -18.77 11.29
C GLY A 61 7.13 -18.83 12.03
N GLN A 62 8.26 -18.57 11.34
CA GLN A 62 9.60 -18.54 11.95
C GLN A 62 9.77 -17.42 12.98
N ASN A 63 9.04 -16.32 12.83
CA ASN A 63 9.10 -15.16 13.72
C ASN A 63 7.95 -15.13 14.75
N ASN A 64 7.14 -16.20 14.85
CA ASN A 64 5.98 -16.32 15.75
C ASN A 64 4.95 -15.18 15.57
N LEU A 65 4.72 -14.77 14.33
CA LEU A 65 3.71 -13.77 13.95
C LEU A 65 2.41 -14.46 13.55
N LEU A 66 1.27 -13.89 13.93
CA LEU A 66 -0.06 -14.38 13.54
C LEU A 66 -0.46 -13.77 12.21
N LEU A 67 -0.35 -14.54 11.12
CA LEU A 67 -0.68 -14.07 9.79
C LEU A 67 -2.17 -14.26 9.46
N ASN A 68 -2.86 -13.16 9.18
CA ASN A 68 -4.17 -13.20 8.53
C ASN A 68 -3.97 -13.55 7.04
N LYS A 69 -4.65 -14.63 6.60
CA LYS A 69 -4.48 -15.19 5.26
C LYS A 69 -5.35 -14.53 4.19
N ASP A 70 -6.23 -13.61 4.57
CA ASP A 70 -7.00 -12.81 3.63
C ASP A 70 -6.07 -11.74 3.01
N VAL A 71 -5.80 -11.88 1.71
CA VAL A 71 -4.80 -11.04 1.03
C VAL A 71 -5.44 -9.79 0.45
N SER A 72 -5.02 -8.62 0.93
CA SER A 72 -5.33 -7.34 0.30
C SER A 72 -4.45 -7.12 -0.93
N LYS A 73 -5.06 -6.84 -2.08
CA LYS A 73 -4.37 -6.78 -3.39
C LYS A 73 -4.37 -5.36 -3.95
N TYR A 74 -3.20 -4.93 -4.41
CA TYR A 74 -2.97 -3.63 -5.04
C TYR A 74 -2.27 -3.86 -6.38
N ASP A 75 -2.96 -3.66 -7.50
CA ASP A 75 -2.42 -3.85 -8.85
C ASP A 75 -2.06 -2.51 -9.49
N PHE A 76 -0.79 -2.13 -9.42
CA PHE A 76 -0.27 -0.88 -9.99
C PHE A 76 0.05 -0.99 -11.49
N ASP A 77 -0.08 -2.18 -12.09
CA ASP A 77 0.05 -2.35 -13.53
C ASP A 77 -1.24 -1.95 -14.26
N ILE A 78 -2.37 -1.85 -13.53
CA ILE A 78 -3.65 -1.39 -14.08
C ILE A 78 -3.68 0.13 -14.03
N MET A 79 -3.78 0.76 -15.21
CA MET A 79 -3.93 2.20 -15.34
C MET A 79 -5.31 2.67 -14.85
N LEU A 80 -5.33 3.80 -14.15
CA LEU A 80 -6.57 4.46 -13.77
C LEU A 80 -7.25 5.06 -15.01
N THR A 81 -8.56 4.82 -15.13
CA THR A 81 -9.40 5.36 -16.20
C THR A 81 -10.55 6.18 -15.59
N ASN A 82 -11.14 7.08 -16.36
CA ASN A 82 -12.33 7.82 -15.93
C ASN A 82 -13.56 7.30 -16.69
N PRO A 83 -14.54 6.62 -16.06
CA PRO A 83 -14.82 6.59 -14.63
C PRO A 83 -13.79 5.80 -13.82
N ILE A 84 -13.50 6.30 -12.63
CA ILE A 84 -12.54 5.73 -11.70
C ILE A 84 -13.20 4.69 -10.79
N ASP A 85 -12.47 3.63 -10.46
CA ASP A 85 -12.74 2.84 -9.26
C ASP A 85 -12.18 3.62 -8.04
N TYR A 86 -13.08 4.26 -7.29
CA TYR A 86 -12.72 5.11 -6.16
C TYR A 86 -12.05 4.34 -5.02
N SER A 87 -12.53 3.13 -4.77
CA SER A 87 -11.96 2.27 -3.72
C SER A 87 -10.54 1.84 -4.08
N ASP A 88 -10.33 1.40 -5.32
CA ASP A 88 -9.00 1.02 -5.81
C ASP A 88 -8.03 2.20 -5.77
N ALA A 89 -8.45 3.38 -6.25
CA ALA A 89 -7.61 4.58 -6.25
C ALA A 89 -7.22 5.02 -4.83
N LEU A 90 -8.17 5.03 -3.89
CA LEU A 90 -7.90 5.38 -2.49
C LEU A 90 -6.98 4.36 -1.82
N ASN A 91 -7.23 3.07 -2.02
CA ASN A 91 -6.41 2.01 -1.44
C ASN A 91 -4.97 2.08 -1.94
N LYS A 92 -4.78 2.30 -3.24
CA LYS A 92 -3.44 2.52 -3.84
C LYS A 92 -2.77 3.77 -3.29
N TRP A 93 -3.51 4.88 -3.16
CA TRP A 93 -2.98 6.11 -2.57
C TRP A 93 -2.51 5.88 -1.13
N ASN A 94 -3.34 5.22 -0.32
CA ASN A 94 -3.04 4.94 1.08
C ASN A 94 -1.83 4.02 1.23
N ILE A 95 -1.69 2.97 0.42
CA ILE A 95 -0.51 2.09 0.52
C ILE A 95 0.79 2.81 0.11
N LEU A 96 0.75 3.68 -0.92
CA LEU A 96 1.91 4.51 -1.27
C LEU A 96 2.28 5.46 -0.13
N ASN A 97 1.29 6.05 0.54
CA ASN A 97 1.51 6.87 1.72
C ASN A 97 2.16 6.08 2.86
N THR A 98 1.63 4.89 3.17
CA THR A 98 2.19 4.02 4.22
C THR A 98 3.65 3.67 3.93
N ILE A 99 3.98 3.27 2.69
CA ILE A 99 5.37 2.99 2.28
C ILE A 99 6.24 4.23 2.51
N SER A 100 5.79 5.39 2.07
CA SER A 100 6.56 6.63 2.16
C SER A 100 6.83 7.05 3.61
N LEU A 101 5.84 6.93 4.49
CA LEU A 101 5.99 7.23 5.92
C LEU A 101 6.93 6.24 6.62
N ASN A 102 6.80 4.94 6.33
CA ASN A 102 7.66 3.92 6.94
C ASN A 102 9.14 4.08 6.57
N LEU A 103 9.43 4.57 5.38
CA LEU A 103 10.79 4.72 4.87
C LEU A 103 11.30 6.16 4.92
N ASN A 104 10.49 7.10 5.42
CA ASN A 104 10.79 8.53 5.46
C ASN A 104 11.20 9.08 4.08
N ILE A 105 10.46 8.71 3.04
CA ILE A 105 10.63 9.19 1.68
C ILE A 105 9.48 10.10 1.26
N VAL A 106 9.72 10.93 0.26
CA VAL A 106 8.70 11.87 -0.25
C VAL A 106 7.67 11.10 -1.08
N PHE A 107 6.40 11.33 -0.79
CA PHE A 107 5.27 10.93 -1.63
C PHE A 107 4.49 12.17 -2.04
N GLU A 108 4.41 12.45 -3.33
CA GLU A 108 3.77 13.66 -3.87
C GLU A 108 2.31 13.79 -3.42
N GLY A 109 1.58 12.68 -3.28
CA GLY A 109 0.19 12.68 -2.80
C GLY A 109 -0.01 13.28 -1.40
N ASN A 110 1.07 13.43 -0.61
CA ASN A 110 1.02 14.05 0.72
C ASN A 110 1.20 15.58 0.68
N GLU A 111 1.48 16.17 -0.47
CA GLU A 111 1.56 17.61 -0.60
C GLU A 111 0.17 18.27 -0.46
N ASN A 112 0.12 19.43 0.18
CA ASN A 112 -1.13 20.16 0.45
C ASN A 112 -2.00 20.39 -0.80
N LYS A 113 -1.38 20.55 -1.97
CA LYS A 113 -2.11 20.74 -3.24
C LYS A 113 -3.00 19.55 -3.63
N TYR A 114 -2.73 18.36 -3.09
CA TYR A 114 -3.51 17.15 -3.37
C TYR A 114 -4.57 16.84 -2.31
N THR A 115 -4.61 17.57 -1.19
CA THR A 115 -5.57 17.32 -0.11
C THR A 115 -7.01 17.42 -0.59
N GLU A 116 -7.33 18.43 -1.42
CA GLU A 116 -8.68 18.62 -1.96
C GLU A 116 -9.10 17.43 -2.83
N VAL A 117 -8.23 16.94 -3.69
CA VAL A 117 -8.54 15.82 -4.59
C VAL A 117 -8.65 14.49 -3.83
N TYR A 118 -7.82 14.27 -2.83
CA TYR A 118 -7.94 13.11 -1.95
C TYR A 118 -9.31 13.10 -1.22
N ASN A 119 -9.69 14.22 -0.62
CA ASN A 119 -10.98 14.36 0.05
C ASN A 119 -12.16 14.19 -0.92
N TYR A 120 -12.01 14.64 -2.16
CA TYR A 120 -13.01 14.43 -3.20
C TYR A 120 -13.16 12.94 -3.54
N LEU A 121 -12.07 12.21 -3.74
CA LEU A 121 -12.08 10.76 -3.96
C LEU A 121 -12.73 10.02 -2.79
N PHE A 122 -12.37 10.38 -1.56
CA PHE A 122 -12.93 9.79 -0.36
C PHE A 122 -14.46 10.01 -0.29
N SER A 123 -14.92 11.22 -0.58
CA SER A 123 -16.35 11.55 -0.59
C SER A 123 -17.10 10.77 -1.68
N CYS A 124 -16.53 10.64 -2.88
CA CYS A 124 -17.12 9.85 -3.95
C CYS A 124 -17.20 8.35 -3.58
N ASN A 125 -16.16 7.80 -2.98
CA ASN A 125 -16.17 6.41 -2.53
C ASN A 125 -17.22 6.17 -1.44
N PHE A 126 -17.36 7.09 -0.49
CA PHE A 126 -18.36 7.00 0.56
C PHE A 126 -19.80 7.07 0.01
N ALA A 127 -20.03 7.89 -1.01
CA ALA A 127 -21.33 8.10 -1.62
C ALA A 127 -21.53 7.28 -2.91
N ILE A 128 -20.77 6.22 -3.15
CA ILE A 128 -20.73 5.49 -4.42
C ILE A 128 -22.12 5.02 -4.90
N GLU A 129 -22.97 4.57 -4.00
CA GLU A 129 -24.32 4.11 -4.31
C GLU A 129 -25.28 5.25 -4.74
N GLN A 130 -24.93 6.50 -4.44
CA GLN A 130 -25.72 7.70 -4.77
C GLN A 130 -25.24 8.36 -6.07
N LEU A 131 -24.08 7.95 -6.60
CA LEU A 131 -23.55 8.50 -7.83
C LEU A 131 -24.25 7.89 -9.04
N PRO A 132 -24.45 8.67 -10.13
CA PRO A 132 -24.94 8.14 -11.37
C PRO A 132 -24.05 6.99 -11.90
N PRO A 133 -24.61 5.97 -12.57
CA PRO A 133 -23.81 4.95 -13.22
C PRO A 133 -22.77 5.59 -14.16
N LEU A 134 -21.54 5.07 -14.16
CA LEU A 134 -20.43 5.58 -14.97
C LEU A 134 -20.10 7.07 -14.70
N TYR A 135 -20.32 7.53 -13.47
CA TYR A 135 -19.98 8.89 -13.09
C TYR A 135 -18.50 9.18 -13.32
N LYS A 136 -18.23 10.23 -14.09
CA LYS A 136 -16.87 10.71 -14.38
C LYS A 136 -16.55 11.90 -13.46
N ILE A 137 -15.41 11.82 -12.80
CA ILE A 137 -14.94 12.95 -11.99
C ILE A 137 -14.54 14.13 -12.88
N PRO A 138 -14.59 15.37 -12.36
CA PRO A 138 -14.12 16.53 -13.08
C PRO A 138 -12.68 16.35 -13.59
N ASN A 139 -12.44 16.77 -14.83
CA ASN A 139 -11.15 16.56 -15.49
C ASN A 139 -9.96 17.15 -14.73
N LYS A 140 -10.17 18.26 -14.00
CA LYS A 140 -9.14 18.88 -13.15
C LYS A 140 -8.65 17.93 -12.05
N TYR A 141 -9.57 17.21 -11.38
CA TYR A 141 -9.25 16.23 -10.35
C TYR A 141 -8.63 14.97 -10.94
N PHE A 142 -9.16 14.49 -12.05
CA PHE A 142 -8.61 13.32 -12.72
C PHE A 142 -7.14 13.53 -13.12
N LYS A 143 -6.80 14.70 -13.66
CA LYS A 143 -5.40 15.05 -13.99
C LYS A 143 -4.49 15.05 -12.77
N LEU A 144 -4.97 15.56 -11.62
CA LEU A 144 -4.21 15.57 -10.37
C LEU A 144 -3.98 14.15 -9.84
N ILE A 145 -5.00 13.29 -9.89
CA ILE A 145 -4.87 11.88 -9.50
C ILE A 145 -3.84 11.18 -10.38
N ILE A 146 -3.92 11.34 -11.70
CA ILE A 146 -2.94 10.76 -12.63
C ILE A 146 -1.52 11.29 -12.33
N SER A 147 -1.35 12.57 -11.99
CA SER A 147 -0.05 13.13 -11.59
C SER A 147 0.53 12.40 -10.39
N VAL A 148 -0.27 12.17 -9.34
CA VAL A 148 0.17 11.43 -8.16
C VAL A 148 0.62 10.02 -8.51
N PHE A 149 -0.16 9.29 -9.33
CA PHE A 149 0.18 7.92 -9.71
C PHE A 149 1.31 7.82 -10.73
N ASN A 150 1.57 8.86 -11.53
CA ASN A 150 2.75 8.88 -12.41
C ASN A 150 4.07 8.94 -11.64
N ASN A 151 4.06 9.43 -10.40
CA ASN A 151 5.23 9.49 -9.51
C ASN A 151 5.35 8.29 -8.56
N GLN A 152 4.50 7.28 -8.72
CA GLN A 152 4.50 6.07 -7.88
C GLN A 152 5.82 5.27 -7.94
N ASN A 153 6.59 5.40 -9.02
CA ASN A 153 7.81 4.62 -9.24
C ASN A 153 8.83 4.83 -8.12
N GLU A 154 9.02 6.06 -7.65
CA GLU A 154 9.98 6.37 -6.58
C GLU A 154 9.64 5.65 -5.27
N VAL A 155 8.35 5.46 -4.99
CA VAL A 155 7.87 4.75 -3.82
C VAL A 155 7.94 3.23 -4.05
N LEU A 156 7.47 2.73 -5.19
CA LEU A 156 7.39 1.30 -5.48
C LEU A 156 8.76 0.67 -5.77
N ASP A 157 9.77 1.45 -6.18
CA ASP A 157 11.16 0.98 -6.32
C ASP A 157 11.79 0.57 -4.97
N LYS A 158 11.12 0.88 -3.86
CA LYS A 158 11.51 0.44 -2.51
C LYS A 158 11.00 -0.95 -2.13
N LEU A 159 10.24 -1.62 -2.99
CA LEU A 159 9.83 -3.01 -2.78
C LEU A 159 11.02 -3.92 -3.13
N LEU A 160 11.58 -4.61 -2.15
CA LEU A 160 12.69 -5.54 -2.35
C LEU A 160 12.36 -6.94 -1.83
N TYR A 161 12.72 -7.94 -2.63
CA TYR A 161 12.63 -9.32 -2.17
C TYR A 161 13.63 -9.59 -1.05
N SER A 162 13.15 -10.24 -0.01
CA SER A 162 14.00 -10.72 1.08
C SER A 162 15.00 -11.73 0.54
N ASN A 163 16.29 -11.47 0.80
CA ASN A 163 17.39 -12.39 0.49
C ASN A 163 17.66 -13.36 1.65
N ASP A 164 16.83 -13.36 2.69
CA ASP A 164 16.97 -14.31 3.77
C ASP A 164 16.66 -15.70 3.18
N ASN A 165 17.73 -16.45 2.87
CA ASN A 165 17.61 -17.85 2.49
C ASN A 165 16.82 -18.54 3.60
N ILE A 166 15.66 -19.06 3.21
CA ILE A 166 14.81 -19.93 4.03
C ILE A 166 15.54 -21.25 4.24
#